data_2511a35a305c1d79bac671b5686e1940
#
_entry.id   2511a35a305c1d79bac671b5686e1940
#
_cell.length_a   1.000
_cell.length_b   1.000
_cell.length_c   1.000
_cell.angle_alpha   90.00
_cell.angle_beta   90.00
_cell.angle_gamma   90.00
#
_symmetry.space_group_name_H-M   'P 1'
#
loop_
_entity.id
_entity.type
_entity.pdbx_description
1 polymer ?
#
loop_
_entity_poly.entity_id
_entity_poly.type
_entity_poly.pdbx_seq_one_letter_code
_entity_poly.pdbx_strand_id
1 'polypeptide(L)'
;MNLIFQDKHILVINKPAGIPVLPDGWEKDSLYLVKMLEEEFGNPSTGSGQRLWVVHRLDKITSGVMVFAREAESHRALNMQFENHEVEKVYHAIVEGNPRWEEKTAKHPLRVNVGHKHRTVVDDRNGKSSETRFRLRKLYQSSALVEAMPTTGRTHQVRVHAKALGHPLVGDVLYGAAESKVIGRPALHAWSLTFTHPITDERLTFKAEYPQDFATALKLL
;
A
#
# COMPACT_ATOMS: atom_id res chain seq x y z
N MET A 1 13.53 9.59 -7.72
CA MET A 1 12.69 8.51 -7.14
C MET A 1 13.11 7.14 -7.60
N ASN A 2 12.78 6.04 -6.88
CA ASN A 2 13.13 4.69 -7.33
C ASN A 2 12.14 4.21 -8.41
N LEU A 3 12.50 4.43 -9.67
CA LEU A 3 11.81 3.90 -10.84
C LEU A 3 11.97 2.38 -10.90
N ILE A 4 10.87 1.64 -11.07
CA ILE A 4 10.86 0.19 -11.30
C ILE A 4 10.68 -0.10 -12.79
N PHE A 5 9.71 0.57 -13.42
CA PHE A 5 9.41 0.38 -14.83
C PHE A 5 8.74 1.64 -15.40
N GLN A 6 8.99 1.91 -16.67
CA GLN A 6 8.34 2.98 -17.40
C GLN A 6 8.23 2.62 -18.88
N ASP A 7 7.07 2.89 -19.45
CA ASP A 7 6.87 2.92 -20.89
C ASP A 7 6.01 4.13 -21.32
N LYS A 8 5.40 4.09 -22.48
CA LYS A 8 4.50 5.14 -22.97
C LYS A 8 3.21 5.21 -22.16
N HIS A 9 2.76 4.09 -21.58
CA HIS A 9 1.40 3.86 -21.05
C HIS A 9 1.33 3.86 -19.53
N ILE A 10 2.37 3.37 -18.87
CA ILE A 10 2.43 3.22 -17.41
C ILE A 10 3.75 3.70 -16.83
N LEU A 11 3.72 4.08 -15.55
CA LEU A 11 4.87 4.37 -14.71
C LEU A 11 4.73 3.55 -13.43
N VAL A 12 5.74 2.73 -13.09
CA VAL A 12 5.79 1.93 -11.86
C VAL A 12 6.98 2.36 -11.02
N ILE A 13 6.72 2.66 -9.76
CA ILE A 13 7.74 3.15 -8.84
C ILE A 13 7.74 2.37 -7.52
N ASN A 14 8.85 2.46 -6.79
CA ASN A 14 8.92 2.14 -5.36
C ASN A 14 8.72 3.42 -4.55
N LYS A 15 7.50 3.64 -4.06
CA LYS A 15 7.14 4.81 -3.25
C LYS A 15 7.88 4.77 -1.90
N PRO A 16 8.61 5.82 -1.49
CA PRO A 16 9.11 5.93 -0.13
C PRO A 16 7.96 6.14 0.87
N ALA A 17 8.18 5.78 2.13
CA ALA A 17 7.30 6.16 3.23
C ALA A 17 7.42 7.67 3.53
N GLY A 18 6.39 8.26 4.13
CA GLY A 18 6.39 9.67 4.55
C GLY A 18 5.82 10.64 3.52
N ILE A 19 5.63 10.25 2.26
CA ILE A 19 5.11 11.13 1.20
C ILE A 19 3.66 10.73 0.87
N PRO A 20 2.68 11.66 0.94
CA PRO A 20 1.31 11.39 0.51
C PRO A 20 1.25 11.29 -1.02
N VAL A 21 0.34 10.46 -1.54
CA VAL A 21 0.17 10.27 -2.99
C VAL A 21 -0.43 11.52 -3.65
N LEU A 22 -1.43 12.10 -3.01
CA LEU A 22 -2.15 13.30 -3.43
C LEU A 22 -2.06 14.37 -2.33
N PRO A 23 -2.37 15.64 -2.62
CA PRO A 23 -2.38 16.70 -1.61
C PRO A 23 -3.20 16.28 -0.39
N ASP A 24 -2.64 16.47 0.79
CA ASP A 24 -3.40 16.36 2.03
C ASP A 24 -4.26 17.63 2.15
N GLY A 25 -5.58 17.48 2.32
CA GLY A 25 -6.53 18.60 2.25
C GLY A 25 -6.27 19.75 3.24
N TRP A 26 -5.36 19.57 4.19
CA TRP A 26 -4.98 20.53 5.21
C TRP A 26 -3.71 21.35 4.86
N GLU A 27 -2.83 20.82 4.00
CA GLU A 27 -1.58 21.46 3.60
C GLU A 27 -1.50 21.55 2.07
N LYS A 28 -2.09 22.60 1.50
CA LYS A 28 -2.17 22.81 0.04
C LYS A 28 -0.80 22.94 -0.65
N ASP A 29 0.22 23.37 0.10
CA ASP A 29 1.59 23.57 -0.41
C ASP A 29 2.54 22.41 -0.08
N SER A 30 2.03 21.33 0.57
CA SER A 30 2.88 20.18 0.87
C SER A 30 3.27 19.43 -0.39
N LEU A 31 4.52 18.96 -0.41
CA LEU A 31 5.01 18.07 -1.45
C LEU A 31 4.22 16.75 -1.44
N TYR A 32 3.66 16.39 -2.59
CA TYR A 32 2.99 15.10 -2.78
C TYR A 32 3.56 14.34 -3.97
N LEU A 33 3.40 13.03 -3.94
CA LEU A 33 4.07 12.11 -4.84
C LEU A 33 3.80 12.40 -6.33
N VAL A 34 2.53 12.63 -6.69
CA VAL A 34 2.16 12.87 -8.11
C VAL A 34 2.88 14.08 -8.66
N LYS A 35 2.93 15.20 -7.93
CA LYS A 35 3.65 16.40 -8.36
C LYS A 35 5.14 16.13 -8.59
N MET A 36 5.79 15.44 -7.64
CA MET A 36 7.21 15.08 -7.76
C MET A 36 7.48 14.19 -8.97
N LEU A 37 6.57 13.24 -9.26
CA LEU A 37 6.69 12.35 -10.41
C LEU A 37 6.43 13.07 -11.74
N GLU A 38 5.48 14.01 -11.78
CA GLU A 38 5.21 14.83 -12.97
C GLU A 38 6.41 15.75 -13.29
N GLU A 39 7.09 16.28 -12.26
CA GLU A 39 8.32 17.06 -12.43
C GLU A 39 9.51 16.21 -12.93
N GLU A 40 9.65 14.97 -12.43
CA GLU A 40 10.79 14.10 -12.77
C GLU A 40 10.58 13.31 -14.07
N PHE A 41 9.36 12.83 -14.33
CA PHE A 41 9.03 11.92 -15.45
C PHE A 41 8.04 12.52 -16.46
N GLY A 42 7.57 13.73 -16.24
CA GLY A 42 6.74 14.48 -17.18
C GLY A 42 7.54 14.79 -18.46
N ASN A 43 6.87 14.86 -19.60
CA ASN A 43 7.51 15.22 -20.86
C ASN A 43 7.45 16.74 -21.09
N PRO A 44 8.55 17.49 -20.94
CA PRO A 44 8.57 18.93 -21.11
C PRO A 44 8.33 19.38 -22.58
N SER A 45 8.44 18.47 -23.56
CA SER A 45 8.33 18.79 -24.98
C SER A 45 6.89 18.96 -25.48
N THR A 46 5.86 18.66 -24.70
CA THR A 46 4.44 18.77 -25.13
C THR A 46 3.73 20.02 -24.66
N GLY A 47 4.42 20.94 -23.96
CA GLY A 47 3.82 22.20 -23.45
C GLY A 47 2.71 22.02 -22.38
N SER A 48 2.17 20.81 -22.25
CA SER A 48 1.32 20.35 -21.17
C SER A 48 2.11 19.26 -20.45
N GLY A 49 2.62 19.53 -19.25
CA GLY A 49 3.30 18.51 -18.44
C GLY A 49 2.48 17.21 -18.47
N GLN A 50 3.11 16.08 -18.79
CA GLN A 50 2.38 14.83 -18.94
C GLN A 50 1.78 14.46 -17.58
N ARG A 51 0.49 14.67 -17.45
CA ARG A 51 -0.27 14.37 -16.25
C ARG A 51 -0.21 12.88 -15.95
N LEU A 52 0.13 12.54 -14.71
CA LEU A 52 0.03 11.18 -14.21
C LEU A 52 -1.36 10.93 -13.63
N TRP A 53 -1.92 9.79 -13.97
CA TRP A 53 -3.24 9.38 -13.53
C TRP A 53 -3.12 8.36 -12.41
N VAL A 54 -3.71 8.69 -11.25
CA VAL A 54 -3.71 7.82 -10.08
C VAL A 54 -4.81 6.76 -10.21
N VAL A 55 -4.45 5.50 -10.19
CA VAL A 55 -5.38 4.36 -10.26
C VAL A 55 -5.57 3.67 -8.91
N HIS A 56 -4.59 3.79 -8.00
CA HIS A 56 -4.68 3.34 -6.62
C HIS A 56 -3.79 4.20 -5.73
N ARG A 57 -3.87 3.98 -4.42
CA ARG A 57 -3.06 4.73 -3.47
C ARG A 57 -2.51 3.85 -2.35
N LEU A 58 -1.35 4.24 -1.82
CA LEU A 58 -0.81 3.80 -0.54
C LEU A 58 -0.97 4.92 0.49
N ASP A 59 -1.05 4.55 1.76
CA ASP A 59 -1.03 5.53 2.85
C ASP A 59 0.29 6.32 2.84
N LYS A 60 0.28 7.54 3.38
CA LYS A 60 1.48 8.41 3.50
C LYS A 60 2.68 7.65 4.06
N ILE A 61 2.45 6.89 5.12
CA ILE A 61 3.49 6.13 5.85
C ILE A 61 3.79 4.74 5.28
N THR A 62 3.07 4.28 4.26
CA THR A 62 3.31 2.99 3.60
C THR A 62 4.26 3.17 2.43
N SER A 63 5.29 2.34 2.35
CA SER A 63 6.22 2.26 1.24
C SER A 63 5.86 1.13 0.27
N GLY A 64 6.45 1.14 -0.94
CA GLY A 64 6.36 0.02 -1.87
C GLY A 64 5.83 0.34 -3.25
N VAL A 65 5.54 -0.71 -4.00
CA VAL A 65 5.20 -0.61 -5.42
C VAL A 65 3.88 0.12 -5.65
N MET A 66 3.91 1.05 -6.59
CA MET A 66 2.74 1.77 -7.12
C MET A 66 2.82 1.89 -8.63
N VAL A 67 1.67 1.81 -9.30
CA VAL A 67 1.51 2.07 -10.73
C VAL A 67 0.68 3.34 -10.95
N PHE A 68 1.06 4.10 -11.97
CA PHE A 68 0.34 5.26 -12.49
C PHE A 68 0.08 5.05 -13.98
N ALA A 69 -1.06 5.49 -14.47
CA ALA A 69 -1.28 5.58 -15.91
C ALA A 69 -0.71 6.90 -16.44
N ARG A 70 -0.23 6.88 -17.68
CA ARG A 70 0.36 8.03 -18.39
C ARG A 70 -0.56 8.61 -19.46
N GLU A 71 -1.68 7.93 -19.73
CA GLU A 71 -2.70 8.34 -20.69
C GLU A 71 -4.10 7.89 -20.24
N ALA A 72 -5.13 8.51 -20.78
CA ALA A 72 -6.51 8.29 -20.36
C ALA A 72 -7.03 6.89 -20.65
N GLU A 73 -6.58 6.23 -21.70
CA GLU A 73 -6.94 4.85 -22.05
C GLU A 73 -6.41 3.88 -21.02
N SER A 74 -5.11 3.97 -20.71
CA SER A 74 -4.45 3.16 -19.68
C SER A 74 -5.06 3.40 -18.30
N HIS A 75 -5.47 4.65 -17.99
CA HIS A 75 -6.16 4.97 -16.75
C HIS A 75 -7.50 4.23 -16.62
N ARG A 76 -8.31 4.22 -17.69
CA ARG A 76 -9.59 3.49 -17.70
C ARG A 76 -9.39 1.99 -17.52
N ALA A 77 -8.47 1.40 -18.31
CA ALA A 77 -8.21 -0.03 -18.28
C ALA A 77 -7.68 -0.49 -16.90
N LEU A 78 -6.74 0.24 -16.30
CA LEU A 78 -6.23 -0.06 -14.97
C LEU A 78 -7.29 0.12 -13.88
N ASN A 79 -8.10 1.20 -13.92
CA ASN A 79 -9.19 1.37 -12.95
C ASN A 79 -10.18 0.20 -12.98
N MET A 80 -10.57 -0.28 -14.16
CA MET A 80 -11.42 -1.46 -14.30
C MET A 80 -10.82 -2.69 -13.61
N GLN A 81 -9.51 -2.95 -13.80
CA GLN A 81 -8.84 -4.07 -13.15
C GLN A 81 -8.84 -3.92 -11.60
N PHE A 82 -8.61 -2.70 -11.07
CA PHE A 82 -8.69 -2.46 -9.62
C PHE A 82 -10.11 -2.63 -9.08
N GLU A 83 -11.11 -2.12 -9.79
CA GLU A 83 -12.53 -2.24 -9.42
C GLU A 83 -13.04 -3.68 -9.47
N ASN A 84 -12.62 -4.45 -10.46
CA ASN A 84 -12.96 -5.86 -10.63
C ASN A 84 -12.13 -6.81 -9.75
N HIS A 85 -11.20 -6.26 -8.94
CA HIS A 85 -10.30 -7.05 -8.09
C HIS A 85 -9.36 -8.01 -8.85
N GLU A 86 -9.02 -7.70 -10.09
CA GLU A 86 -8.12 -8.46 -10.94
C GLU A 86 -6.64 -8.19 -10.65
N VAL A 87 -6.36 -7.10 -9.93
CA VAL A 87 -5.01 -6.71 -9.50
C VAL A 87 -4.63 -7.47 -8.23
N GLU A 88 -3.55 -8.26 -8.32
CA GLU A 88 -2.99 -8.94 -7.15
C GLU A 88 -2.04 -8.01 -6.40
N LYS A 89 -2.25 -7.89 -5.11
CA LYS A 89 -1.46 -7.04 -4.20
C LYS A 89 -0.88 -7.90 -3.11
N VAL A 90 0.43 -7.89 -2.94
CA VAL A 90 1.09 -8.54 -1.82
C VAL A 90 1.83 -7.49 -1.00
N TYR A 91 1.49 -7.39 0.25
CA TYR A 91 2.20 -6.57 1.23
C TYR A 91 3.01 -7.47 2.15
N HIS A 92 4.19 -7.04 2.51
CA HIS A 92 4.92 -7.60 3.64
C HIS A 92 4.66 -6.73 4.85
N ALA A 93 4.28 -7.38 5.95
CA ALA A 93 4.02 -6.72 7.22
C ALA A 93 4.76 -7.43 8.36
N ILE A 94 5.34 -6.66 9.27
CA ILE A 94 5.84 -7.20 10.54
C ILE A 94 4.73 -6.98 11.57
N VAL A 95 4.25 -8.06 12.16
CA VAL A 95 3.16 -8.03 13.16
C VAL A 95 3.69 -8.36 14.54
N GLU A 96 3.04 -7.84 15.59
CA GLU A 96 3.34 -8.16 16.99
C GLU A 96 2.87 -9.57 17.34
N GLY A 97 3.64 -10.25 18.19
CA GLY A 97 3.37 -11.59 18.67
C GLY A 97 3.61 -12.67 17.62
N ASN A 98 3.30 -13.88 18.00
CA ASN A 98 3.55 -15.08 17.17
C ASN A 98 2.22 -15.69 16.74
N PRO A 99 1.75 -15.45 15.50
CA PRO A 99 0.55 -16.09 14.96
C PRO A 99 0.68 -17.62 15.00
N ARG A 100 -0.39 -18.29 15.46
CA ARG A 100 -0.47 -19.76 15.50
C ARG A 100 -1.04 -20.39 14.22
N TRP A 101 -1.27 -19.58 13.21
CA TRP A 101 -1.79 -19.96 11.90
C TRP A 101 -0.70 -19.81 10.83
N GLU A 102 -0.69 -20.71 9.88
CA GLU A 102 0.13 -20.56 8.67
C GLU A 102 -0.53 -19.62 7.66
N GLU A 103 -1.86 -19.72 7.56
CA GLU A 103 -2.68 -18.82 6.76
C GLU A 103 -3.97 -18.46 7.50
N LYS A 104 -4.42 -17.22 7.36
CA LYS A 104 -5.67 -16.75 7.97
C LYS A 104 -6.29 -15.66 7.11
N THR A 105 -7.60 -15.74 6.90
CA THR A 105 -8.37 -14.70 6.19
C THR A 105 -9.17 -13.86 7.17
N ALA A 106 -8.98 -12.54 7.13
CA ALA A 106 -9.81 -11.57 7.81
C ALA A 106 -10.89 -11.06 6.85
N LYS A 107 -12.16 -11.31 7.22
CA LYS A 107 -13.36 -10.83 6.51
C LYS A 107 -14.19 -9.96 7.44
N HIS A 108 -13.74 -8.70 7.59
CA HIS A 108 -14.39 -7.74 8.47
C HIS A 108 -14.81 -6.51 7.69
N PRO A 109 -16.09 -6.12 7.68
CA PRO A 109 -16.52 -4.87 7.06
C PRO A 109 -15.84 -3.66 7.71
N LEU A 110 -15.39 -2.71 6.91
CA LEU A 110 -14.63 -1.57 7.38
C LEU A 110 -15.35 -0.25 7.12
N ARG A 111 -15.46 0.57 8.16
CA ARG A 111 -15.90 1.96 8.07
C ARG A 111 -14.71 2.90 8.27
N VAL A 112 -14.51 3.79 7.30
CA VAL A 112 -13.39 4.75 7.27
C VAL A 112 -13.76 6.09 7.91
N ASN A 113 -12.77 6.90 8.25
CA ASN A 113 -12.92 8.27 8.78
C ASN A 113 -13.74 8.35 10.08
N VAL A 114 -13.51 7.44 11.01
CA VAL A 114 -14.20 7.40 12.30
C VAL A 114 -13.43 8.19 13.37
N GLY A 115 -14.14 9.11 14.04
CA GLY A 115 -13.62 9.93 15.13
C GLY A 115 -12.56 10.95 14.73
N HIS A 116 -12.04 11.69 15.71
CA HIS A 116 -11.07 12.79 15.50
C HIS A 116 -9.74 12.36 14.86
N LYS A 117 -9.37 11.07 14.96
CA LYS A 117 -8.14 10.53 14.36
C LYS A 117 -8.37 9.96 12.97
N HIS A 118 -9.53 10.16 12.37
CA HIS A 118 -9.90 9.63 11.04
C HIS A 118 -9.54 8.15 10.85
N ARG A 119 -9.78 7.33 11.89
CA ARG A 119 -9.44 5.89 11.87
C ARG A 119 -10.40 5.11 10.99
N THR A 120 -9.93 3.97 10.54
CA THR A 120 -10.78 2.91 10.01
C THR A 120 -11.09 1.91 11.13
N VAL A 121 -12.32 1.46 11.23
CA VAL A 121 -12.77 0.50 12.25
C VAL A 121 -13.54 -0.64 11.62
N VAL A 122 -13.53 -1.80 12.29
CA VAL A 122 -14.47 -2.89 11.97
C VAL A 122 -15.87 -2.42 12.38
N ASP A 123 -16.82 -2.50 11.47
CA ASP A 123 -18.20 -2.10 11.70
C ASP A 123 -19.13 -3.01 10.88
N ASP A 124 -19.69 -4.01 11.54
CA ASP A 124 -20.52 -5.02 10.90
C ASP A 124 -21.86 -4.47 10.36
N ARG A 125 -22.28 -3.28 10.85
CA ARG A 125 -23.55 -2.67 10.42
C ARG A 125 -23.39 -1.68 9.27
N ASN A 126 -22.34 -0.84 9.32
CA ASN A 126 -22.16 0.29 8.39
C ASN A 126 -20.84 0.21 7.62
N GLY A 127 -20.04 -0.81 7.84
CA GLY A 127 -18.77 -1.03 7.16
C GLY A 127 -18.98 -1.55 5.72
N LYS A 128 -18.06 -1.19 4.84
CA LYS A 128 -17.99 -1.77 3.50
C LYS A 128 -17.26 -3.10 3.56
N SER A 129 -17.77 -4.11 2.84
CA SER A 129 -17.12 -5.42 2.74
C SER A 129 -15.63 -5.27 2.40
N SER A 130 -14.82 -6.02 3.13
CA SER A 130 -13.38 -6.07 2.90
C SER A 130 -12.80 -7.42 3.33
N GLU A 131 -11.77 -7.85 2.60
CA GLU A 131 -11.12 -9.14 2.80
C GLU A 131 -9.61 -9.01 2.61
N THR A 132 -8.86 -9.61 3.55
CA THR A 132 -7.40 -9.73 3.47
C THR A 132 -6.99 -11.14 3.88
N ARG A 133 -6.27 -11.84 3.02
CA ARG A 133 -5.63 -13.10 3.35
C ARG A 133 -4.23 -12.81 3.88
N PHE A 134 -3.87 -13.41 5.02
CA PHE A 134 -2.56 -13.34 5.64
C PHE A 134 -1.90 -14.71 5.57
N ARG A 135 -0.59 -14.73 5.25
CA ARG A 135 0.24 -15.93 5.25
C ARG A 135 1.49 -15.66 6.07
N LEU A 136 1.77 -16.56 7.03
CA LEU A 136 3.00 -16.51 7.82
C LEU A 136 4.21 -16.79 6.94
N ARG A 137 5.25 -15.98 7.04
CA ARG A 137 6.51 -16.15 6.31
C ARG A 137 7.66 -16.55 7.24
N LYS A 138 7.73 -15.89 8.39
CA LYS A 138 8.80 -16.15 9.36
C LYS A 138 8.37 -15.73 10.76
N LEU A 139 8.67 -16.53 11.76
CA LEU A 139 8.55 -16.20 13.18
C LEU A 139 9.87 -15.64 13.70
N TYR A 140 9.77 -14.65 14.58
CA TYR A 140 10.84 -14.09 15.38
C TYR A 140 10.51 -14.27 16.87
N GLN A 141 11.33 -13.73 17.78
CA GLN A 141 11.13 -13.93 19.21
C GLN A 141 9.76 -13.41 19.72
N SER A 142 9.34 -12.23 19.30
CA SER A 142 8.10 -11.57 19.75
C SER A 142 7.29 -10.92 18.62
N SER A 143 7.57 -11.30 17.38
CA SER A 143 6.95 -10.75 16.18
C SER A 143 6.98 -11.78 15.04
N ALA A 144 6.29 -11.47 13.94
CA ALA A 144 6.32 -12.29 12.74
C ALA A 144 6.31 -11.45 11.46
N LEU A 145 6.99 -11.92 10.43
CA LEU A 145 6.82 -11.45 9.06
C LEU A 145 5.65 -12.21 8.43
N VAL A 146 4.68 -11.47 7.91
CA VAL A 146 3.54 -12.02 7.19
C VAL A 146 3.39 -11.38 5.81
N GLU A 147 2.90 -12.14 4.85
CA GLU A 147 2.30 -11.60 3.63
C GLU A 147 0.84 -11.25 3.90
N ALA A 148 0.41 -10.08 3.47
CA ALA A 148 -0.99 -9.68 3.47
C ALA A 148 -1.43 -9.43 2.02
N MET A 149 -2.47 -10.15 1.60
CA MET A 149 -3.03 -10.13 0.24
C MET A 149 -4.47 -9.62 0.29
N PRO A 150 -4.68 -8.29 0.24
CA PRO A 150 -6.01 -7.71 0.26
C PRO A 150 -6.68 -7.82 -1.11
N THR A 151 -7.89 -8.40 -1.19
CA THR A 151 -8.71 -8.41 -2.41
C THR A 151 -9.37 -7.06 -2.64
N THR A 152 -9.74 -6.36 -1.58
CA THR A 152 -10.29 -5.00 -1.59
C THR A 152 -9.22 -3.95 -1.26
N GLY A 153 -9.54 -2.65 -1.30
CA GLY A 153 -8.58 -1.55 -1.07
C GLY A 153 -9.13 -0.46 -0.14
N ARG A 154 -9.65 -0.82 1.06
CA ARG A 154 -10.13 0.19 2.01
C ARG A 154 -8.95 0.85 2.72
N THR A 155 -9.10 2.13 3.07
CA THR A 155 -8.09 2.87 3.85
C THR A 155 -7.69 2.07 5.11
N HIS A 156 -6.39 1.94 5.36
CA HIS A 156 -5.81 1.20 6.48
C HIS A 156 -6.23 -0.28 6.58
N GLN A 157 -6.78 -0.89 5.53
CA GLN A 157 -7.38 -2.22 5.58
C GLN A 157 -6.47 -3.28 6.20
N VAL A 158 -5.23 -3.43 5.70
CA VAL A 158 -4.28 -4.43 6.21
C VAL A 158 -3.99 -4.20 7.69
N ARG A 159 -3.82 -2.94 8.10
CA ARG A 159 -3.54 -2.54 9.49
C ARG A 159 -4.67 -2.93 10.44
N VAL A 160 -5.92 -2.62 10.06
CA VAL A 160 -7.11 -2.93 10.86
C VAL A 160 -7.37 -4.44 10.92
N HIS A 161 -7.21 -5.13 9.78
CA HIS A 161 -7.40 -6.57 9.72
C HIS A 161 -6.35 -7.34 10.54
N ALA A 162 -5.09 -6.92 10.50
CA ALA A 162 -4.03 -7.50 11.33
C ALA A 162 -4.35 -7.34 12.83
N LYS A 163 -4.77 -6.14 13.25
CA LYS A 163 -5.26 -5.89 14.61
C LYS A 163 -6.46 -6.78 14.98
N ALA A 164 -7.44 -6.93 14.08
CA ALA A 164 -8.63 -7.75 14.32
C ALA A 164 -8.29 -9.23 14.53
N LEU A 165 -7.19 -9.70 13.93
CA LEU A 165 -6.65 -11.04 14.16
C LEU A 165 -5.80 -11.15 15.45
N GLY A 166 -5.67 -10.08 16.24
CA GLY A 166 -4.87 -10.03 17.47
C GLY A 166 -3.39 -9.73 17.29
N HIS A 167 -2.96 -9.38 16.06
CA HIS A 167 -1.57 -9.14 15.69
C HIS A 167 -1.41 -7.78 14.99
N PRO A 168 -1.49 -6.63 15.72
CA PRO A 168 -1.28 -5.32 15.12
C PRO A 168 0.12 -5.23 14.49
N LEU A 169 0.31 -4.35 13.51
CA LEU A 169 1.60 -4.15 12.89
C LEU A 169 2.56 -3.49 13.88
N VAL A 170 3.80 -3.96 13.93
CA VAL A 170 4.87 -3.33 14.74
C VAL A 170 4.97 -1.84 14.39
N GLY A 171 4.97 -0.98 15.43
CA GLY A 171 5.01 0.47 15.28
C GLY A 171 3.68 1.13 14.88
N ASP A 172 2.58 0.37 14.81
CA ASP A 172 1.26 0.92 14.49
C ASP A 172 0.48 1.35 15.74
N VAL A 173 0.96 2.38 16.41
CA VAL A 173 0.36 2.93 17.63
C VAL A 173 -1.10 3.33 17.43
N LEU A 174 -1.48 3.79 16.22
CA LEU A 174 -2.87 4.16 15.91
C LEU A 174 -3.84 2.97 16.08
N TYR A 175 -3.36 1.77 15.82
CA TYR A 175 -4.13 0.53 15.92
C TYR A 175 -3.73 -0.36 17.09
N GLY A 176 -3.02 0.20 18.09
CA GLY A 176 -2.83 -0.44 19.39
C GLY A 176 -1.55 -1.26 19.53
N ALA A 177 -0.62 -1.15 18.60
CA ALA A 177 0.73 -1.65 18.80
C ALA A 177 1.49 -0.77 19.81
N ALA A 178 2.50 -1.33 20.44
CA ALA A 178 3.44 -0.56 21.23
C ALA A 178 4.29 0.37 20.34
N GLU A 179 4.86 1.41 20.93
CA GLU A 179 5.93 2.16 20.26
C GLU A 179 7.10 1.23 19.97
N SER A 180 7.60 1.29 18.75
CA SER A 180 8.66 0.40 18.31
C SER A 180 10.01 1.11 18.29
N LYS A 181 11.04 0.43 18.84
CA LYS A 181 12.44 0.89 18.77
C LYS A 181 13.13 0.49 17.46
N VAL A 182 12.51 -0.39 16.66
CA VAL A 182 13.12 -0.92 15.43
C VAL A 182 12.61 -0.25 14.16
N ILE A 183 11.40 0.34 14.20
CA ILE A 183 10.82 1.06 13.07
C ILE A 183 9.86 2.15 13.57
N GLY A 184 10.02 3.39 13.10
CA GLY A 184 9.26 4.56 13.55
C GLY A 184 7.88 4.74 12.89
N ARG A 185 7.37 3.74 12.22
CA ARG A 185 6.08 3.74 11.50
C ARG A 185 5.47 2.34 11.47
N PRO A 186 4.20 2.17 11.12
CA PRO A 186 3.66 0.84 10.85
C PRO A 186 4.54 0.06 9.88
N ALA A 187 4.99 -1.11 10.29
CA ALA A 187 5.86 -1.98 9.51
C ALA A 187 5.08 -2.64 8.37
N LEU A 188 4.77 -1.84 7.34
CA LEU A 188 4.02 -2.23 6.16
C LEU A 188 4.72 -1.75 4.89
N HIS A 189 4.85 -2.67 3.93
CA HIS A 189 5.47 -2.42 2.63
C HIS A 189 4.70 -3.14 1.53
N ALA A 190 4.28 -2.42 0.49
CA ALA A 190 3.67 -2.99 -0.71
C ALA A 190 4.76 -3.70 -1.52
N TRP A 191 4.92 -5.01 -1.29
CA TRP A 191 6.01 -5.81 -1.82
C TRP A 191 5.87 -6.08 -3.31
N SER A 192 4.69 -6.52 -3.75
CA SER A 192 4.46 -6.77 -5.17
C SER A 192 3.07 -6.38 -5.64
N LEU A 193 3.00 -6.05 -6.92
CA LEU A 193 1.80 -5.69 -7.64
C LEU A 193 1.78 -6.43 -8.97
N THR A 194 0.70 -7.20 -9.23
CA THR A 194 0.51 -7.94 -10.47
C THR A 194 -0.77 -7.48 -11.13
N PHE A 195 -0.67 -7.07 -12.38
CA PHE A 195 -1.81 -6.59 -13.19
C PHE A 195 -1.57 -6.89 -14.67
N THR A 196 -2.61 -6.78 -15.49
CA THR A 196 -2.51 -6.90 -16.93
C THR A 196 -2.15 -5.53 -17.52
N HIS A 197 -1.13 -5.49 -18.37
CA HIS A 197 -0.72 -4.25 -19.04
C HIS A 197 -1.89 -3.68 -19.87
N PRO A 198 -2.23 -2.38 -19.69
CA PRO A 198 -3.48 -1.82 -20.22
C PRO A 198 -3.62 -1.81 -21.74
N ILE A 199 -2.51 -2.02 -22.48
CA ILE A 199 -2.48 -1.96 -23.94
C ILE A 199 -1.99 -3.28 -24.56
N THR A 200 -0.97 -3.93 -23.96
CA THR A 200 -0.38 -5.15 -24.54
C THR A 200 -1.03 -6.44 -24.07
N ASP A 201 -1.95 -6.37 -23.09
CA ASP A 201 -2.60 -7.50 -22.42
C ASP A 201 -1.63 -8.50 -21.75
N GLU A 202 -0.35 -8.13 -21.61
CA GLU A 202 0.65 -8.95 -20.91
C GLU A 202 0.43 -8.89 -19.40
N ARG A 203 0.47 -10.05 -18.72
CA ARG A 203 0.40 -10.13 -17.25
C ARG A 203 1.76 -9.80 -16.65
N LEU A 204 1.87 -8.65 -15.98
CA LEU A 204 3.11 -8.14 -15.41
C LEU A 204 3.11 -8.21 -13.89
N THR A 205 4.26 -8.54 -13.32
CA THR A 205 4.49 -8.52 -11.86
C THR A 205 5.70 -7.66 -11.54
N PHE A 206 5.47 -6.64 -10.72
CA PHE A 206 6.52 -5.74 -10.23
C PHE A 206 6.74 -5.94 -8.75
N LYS A 207 8.00 -5.86 -8.31
CA LYS A 207 8.39 -5.94 -6.90
C LYS A 207 9.16 -4.69 -6.50
N ALA A 208 8.91 -4.21 -5.29
CA ALA A 208 9.64 -3.10 -4.70
C ALA A 208 10.60 -3.61 -3.63
N GLU A 209 11.86 -3.19 -3.70
CA GLU A 209 12.82 -3.49 -2.64
C GLU A 209 12.43 -2.82 -1.33
N TYR A 210 12.79 -3.45 -0.20
CA TYR A 210 12.53 -2.89 1.11
C TYR A 210 13.28 -1.56 1.31
N PRO A 211 12.61 -0.54 1.87
CA PRO A 211 13.31 0.63 2.35
C PRO A 211 14.19 0.28 3.54
N GLN A 212 15.22 1.09 3.77
CA GLN A 212 16.25 0.83 4.76
C GLN A 212 15.69 0.56 6.17
N ASP A 213 14.66 1.31 6.60
CA ASP A 213 14.03 1.15 7.91
C ASP A 213 13.39 -0.23 8.07
N PHE A 214 12.67 -0.72 7.03
CA PHE A 214 12.04 -2.03 7.05
C PHE A 214 13.07 -3.17 6.99
N ALA A 215 14.09 -3.02 6.14
CA ALA A 215 15.19 -4.00 6.04
C ALA A 215 15.98 -4.08 7.35
N THR A 216 16.23 -2.94 8.01
CA THR A 216 16.88 -2.91 9.32
C THR A 216 16.02 -3.55 10.40
N ALA A 217 14.71 -3.25 10.43
CA ALA A 217 13.79 -3.90 11.36
C ALA A 217 13.82 -5.43 11.26
N LEU A 218 13.82 -5.99 10.04
CA LEU A 218 13.90 -7.44 9.82
C LEU A 218 15.21 -8.08 10.32
N LYS A 219 16.29 -7.31 10.45
CA LYS A 219 17.58 -7.79 10.96
C LYS A 219 17.68 -7.71 12.49
N LEU A 220 16.91 -6.81 13.10
CA LEU A 220 16.94 -6.57 14.55
C LEU A 220 15.92 -7.41 15.35
N LEU A 221 15.03 -8.13 14.67
CA LEU A 221 14.02 -9.04 15.23
C LEU A 221 14.56 -10.48 15.34
#